data_5cadf68185ad3d52f55d851cd457ba9b
#
_entry.id   5cadf68185ad3d52f55d851cd457ba9b
#
_cell.length_a   1.000
_cell.length_b   1.000
_cell.length_c   1.000
_cell.angle_alpha   90.00
_cell.angle_beta   90.00
_cell.angle_gamma   90.00
#
_symmetry.space_group_name_H-M   'P 1'
#
loop_
_entity.id
_entity.type
_entity.pdbx_description
1 polymer ?
#
loop_
_entity_poly.entity_id
_entity_poly.type
_entity_poly.pdbx_seq_one_letter_code
_entity_poly.pdbx_strand_id
1 'polypeptide(L)'
;LRVIARLTDDHRPIDDAKVKKDITAAVQAILPASRSGDFNQALMELGATVCPPNGAPKCADCPVAPWCKGRREGTALVLPVRAPKKKRRVEQRTVLVLRQGERVGLCRRPDEGLLAGLWELPAYEGALAPEDVRARLAQDGFEVREVLSLRPAKHIFSHIEWHMTGYY
;
A
#
# COMPACT_ATOMS: atom_id res chain seq x y z
N LEU A 1 -15.90 -3.47 0.37
CA LEU A 1 -16.05 -3.94 1.76
C LEU A 1 -16.74 -2.92 2.66
N ARG A 2 -16.21 -1.66 2.81
CA ARG A 2 -16.75 -0.63 3.72
C ARG A 2 -18.25 -0.36 3.54
N VAL A 3 -18.69 -0.15 2.31
CA VAL A 3 -20.10 0.14 2.01
C VAL A 3 -20.98 -1.01 2.49
N ILE A 4 -20.59 -2.23 2.21
CA ILE A 4 -21.34 -3.42 2.62
C ILE A 4 -21.35 -3.55 4.15
N ALA A 5 -20.20 -3.39 4.82
CA ALA A 5 -20.15 -3.43 6.28
C ALA A 5 -21.11 -2.42 6.93
N ARG A 6 -21.22 -1.19 6.37
CA ARG A 6 -22.19 -0.19 6.81
C ARG A 6 -23.64 -0.55 6.48
N LEU A 7 -23.88 -1.10 5.28
CA LEU A 7 -25.22 -1.53 4.87
C LEU A 7 -25.78 -2.67 5.75
N THR A 8 -24.91 -3.62 6.12
CA THR A 8 -25.29 -4.80 6.91
C THR A 8 -25.12 -4.62 8.42
N ASP A 9 -24.52 -3.51 8.86
CA ASP A 9 -24.12 -3.26 10.24
C ASP A 9 -23.15 -4.31 10.77
N ASP A 10 -22.13 -4.66 9.95
CA ASP A 10 -21.15 -5.68 10.30
C ASP A 10 -19.99 -5.07 11.10
N HIS A 11 -19.91 -5.41 12.38
CA HIS A 11 -18.89 -4.95 13.32
C HIS A 11 -17.63 -5.83 13.35
N ARG A 12 -17.58 -6.87 12.56
CA ARG A 12 -16.36 -7.69 12.44
C ARG A 12 -15.27 -6.95 11.68
N PRO A 13 -13.99 -7.17 12.00
CA PRO A 13 -12.89 -6.51 11.29
C PRO A 13 -12.88 -6.85 9.79
N ILE A 14 -13.00 -5.85 8.93
CA ILE A 14 -13.04 -6.05 7.46
C ILE A 14 -11.72 -6.56 6.88
N ASP A 15 -10.65 -6.54 7.67
CA ASP A 15 -9.33 -7.05 7.28
C ASP A 15 -9.22 -8.57 7.47
N ASP A 16 -10.13 -9.18 8.23
CA ASP A 16 -10.22 -10.62 8.43
C ASP A 16 -10.60 -11.37 7.14
N ALA A 17 -9.92 -12.48 6.88
CA ALA A 17 -10.10 -13.25 5.64
C ALA A 17 -11.51 -13.88 5.53
N LYS A 18 -12.06 -14.35 6.65
CA LYS A 18 -13.40 -14.93 6.70
C LYS A 18 -14.46 -13.85 6.44
N VAL A 19 -14.30 -12.68 7.08
CA VAL A 19 -15.21 -11.53 6.88
C VAL A 19 -15.19 -11.07 5.42
N LYS A 20 -14.01 -11.00 4.80
CA LYS A 20 -13.90 -10.69 3.36
C LYS A 20 -14.65 -11.71 2.50
N LYS A 21 -14.48 -13.00 2.79
CA LYS A 21 -15.17 -14.07 2.07
C LYS A 21 -16.69 -13.96 2.22
N ASP A 22 -17.18 -13.75 3.44
CA ASP A 22 -18.61 -13.60 3.73
C ASP A 22 -19.21 -12.39 2.99
N ILE A 23 -18.55 -11.23 3.05
CA ILE A 23 -18.99 -10.02 2.34
C ILE A 23 -18.96 -10.25 0.83
N THR A 24 -17.94 -10.90 0.29
CA THR A 24 -17.86 -11.23 -1.14
C THR A 24 -19.01 -12.12 -1.56
N ALA A 25 -19.31 -13.17 -0.82
CA ALA A 25 -20.43 -14.04 -1.09
C ALA A 25 -21.78 -13.30 -1.04
N ALA A 26 -21.97 -12.41 -0.07
CA ALA A 26 -23.18 -11.60 0.03
C ALA A 26 -23.34 -10.66 -1.17
N VAL A 27 -22.26 -10.05 -1.66
CA VAL A 27 -22.30 -9.20 -2.86
C VAL A 27 -22.56 -10.03 -4.12
N GLN A 28 -21.95 -11.21 -4.24
CA GLN A 28 -22.18 -12.11 -5.36
C GLN A 28 -23.65 -12.57 -5.45
N ALA A 29 -24.28 -12.81 -4.31
CA ALA A 29 -25.69 -13.23 -4.26
C ALA A 29 -26.68 -12.18 -4.77
N ILE A 30 -26.32 -10.88 -4.72
CA ILE A 30 -27.15 -9.77 -5.19
C ILE A 30 -26.68 -9.20 -6.53
N LEU A 31 -25.60 -9.75 -7.09
CA LEU A 31 -25.06 -9.28 -8.36
C LEU A 31 -26.03 -9.60 -9.50
N PRO A 32 -26.50 -8.61 -10.29
CA PRO A 32 -27.42 -8.87 -11.37
C PRO A 32 -26.75 -9.69 -12.48
N ALA A 33 -27.46 -10.64 -13.08
CA ALA A 33 -26.96 -11.47 -14.19
C ALA A 33 -26.60 -10.63 -15.42
N SER A 34 -27.37 -9.57 -15.67
CA SER A 34 -27.05 -8.54 -16.67
C SER A 34 -26.54 -7.28 -15.97
N ARG A 35 -25.66 -6.51 -16.65
CA ARG A 35 -25.13 -5.23 -16.14
C ARG A 35 -24.35 -5.33 -14.82
N SER A 36 -23.66 -6.44 -14.60
CA SER A 36 -22.81 -6.63 -13.41
C SER A 36 -21.68 -5.58 -13.29
N GLY A 37 -21.17 -5.10 -14.44
CA GLY A 37 -20.20 -4.01 -14.49
C GLY A 37 -20.77 -2.70 -13.94
N ASP A 38 -21.99 -2.33 -14.33
CA ASP A 38 -22.67 -1.12 -13.85
C ASP A 38 -22.94 -1.20 -12.34
N PHE A 39 -23.35 -2.37 -11.86
CA PHE A 39 -23.55 -2.58 -10.42
C PHE A 39 -22.26 -2.38 -9.62
N ASN A 40 -21.15 -2.96 -10.10
CA ASN A 40 -19.86 -2.78 -9.46
C ASN A 40 -19.41 -1.31 -9.47
N GLN A 41 -19.59 -0.63 -10.62
CA GLN A 41 -19.25 0.79 -10.74
C GLN A 41 -20.11 1.64 -9.80
N ALA A 42 -21.42 1.42 -9.75
CA ALA A 42 -22.31 2.13 -8.84
C ALA A 42 -21.93 1.93 -7.36
N LEU A 43 -21.54 0.72 -6.98
CA LEU A 43 -21.09 0.42 -5.61
C LEU A 43 -19.77 1.12 -5.28
N MET A 44 -18.84 1.22 -6.25
CA MET A 44 -17.59 1.97 -6.07
C MET A 44 -17.85 3.47 -5.95
N GLU A 45 -18.69 4.04 -6.81
CA GLU A 45 -19.06 5.46 -6.79
C GLU A 45 -19.80 5.84 -5.52
N LEU A 46 -20.74 5.02 -5.07
CA LEU A 46 -21.38 5.19 -3.76
C LEU A 46 -20.36 5.29 -2.64
N GLY A 47 -19.33 4.42 -2.69
CA GLY A 47 -18.22 4.45 -1.74
C GLY A 47 -17.35 5.70 -1.84
N ALA A 48 -17.14 6.23 -3.03
CA ALA A 48 -16.28 7.40 -3.26
C ALA A 48 -16.98 8.74 -2.92
N THR A 49 -18.25 8.87 -3.29
CA THR A 49 -18.94 10.17 -3.29
C THR A 49 -19.89 10.39 -2.11
N VAL A 50 -20.59 9.34 -1.69
CA VAL A 50 -21.66 9.40 -0.67
C VAL A 50 -21.24 8.74 0.65
N CYS A 51 -20.59 7.58 0.56
CA CYS A 51 -20.17 6.79 1.72
C CYS A 51 -18.64 6.73 1.85
N PRO A 52 -17.93 7.88 2.02
CA PRO A 52 -16.47 7.96 1.96
C PRO A 52 -15.77 7.19 3.10
N PRO A 53 -14.45 6.89 2.93
CA PRO A 53 -13.68 6.20 3.98
C PRO A 53 -13.36 7.09 5.16
N ASN A 54 -13.25 8.39 4.94
CA ASN A 54 -12.89 9.39 5.94
C ASN A 54 -14.04 10.39 6.12
N GLY A 55 -14.30 10.77 7.36
CA GLY A 55 -15.38 11.69 7.68
C GLY A 55 -16.78 11.03 7.72
N ALA A 56 -17.79 11.85 7.94
CA ALA A 56 -19.17 11.41 8.04
C ALA A 56 -19.73 11.00 6.66
N PRO A 57 -20.41 9.86 6.56
CA PRO A 57 -21.13 9.49 5.34
C PRO A 57 -22.34 10.41 5.13
N LYS A 58 -22.60 10.77 3.87
CA LYS A 58 -23.73 11.62 3.46
C LYS A 58 -25.03 10.79 3.40
N CYS A 59 -25.49 10.32 4.56
CA CYS A 59 -26.63 9.39 4.62
C CYS A 59 -27.96 10.01 4.15
N ALA A 60 -28.09 11.33 4.19
CA ALA A 60 -29.28 12.02 3.68
C ALA A 60 -29.41 11.91 2.15
N ASP A 61 -28.27 11.92 1.45
CA ASP A 61 -28.21 11.87 -0.02
C ASP A 61 -28.03 10.45 -0.56
N CYS A 62 -28.03 9.45 0.33
CA CYS A 62 -27.71 8.08 -0.04
C CYS A 62 -28.89 7.33 -0.65
N PRO A 63 -28.80 6.86 -1.91
CA PRO A 63 -29.92 6.18 -2.57
C PRO A 63 -30.30 4.84 -1.91
N VAL A 64 -29.40 4.23 -1.14
CA VAL A 64 -29.64 2.98 -0.41
C VAL A 64 -29.90 3.19 1.07
N ALA A 65 -30.09 4.45 1.50
CA ALA A 65 -30.34 4.80 2.90
C ALA A 65 -31.51 4.05 3.57
N PRO A 66 -32.65 3.77 2.89
CA PRO A 66 -33.77 3.05 3.49
C PRO A 66 -33.41 1.62 3.92
N TRP A 67 -32.43 0.98 3.26
CA TRP A 67 -32.02 -0.39 3.53
C TRP A 67 -30.72 -0.48 4.38
N CYS A 68 -30.14 0.66 4.74
CA CYS A 68 -28.88 0.71 5.46
C CYS A 68 -29.09 0.50 6.97
N LYS A 69 -28.66 -0.66 7.47
CA LYS A 69 -28.72 -0.97 8.91
C LYS A 69 -27.82 -0.04 9.71
N GLY A 70 -26.56 0.20 9.30
CA GLY A 70 -25.64 1.09 10.01
C GLY A 70 -26.13 2.54 10.11
N ARG A 71 -26.95 3.03 9.14
CA ARG A 71 -27.65 4.31 9.29
C ARG A 71 -28.74 4.22 10.35
N ARG A 72 -29.54 3.19 10.30
CA ARG A 72 -30.67 2.98 11.23
C ARG A 72 -30.22 2.84 12.67
N GLU A 73 -29.12 2.11 12.89
CA GLU A 73 -28.53 1.88 14.21
C GLU A 73 -27.56 3.00 14.66
N GLY A 74 -27.33 4.02 13.81
CA GLY A 74 -26.41 5.12 14.12
C GLY A 74 -24.92 4.76 14.08
N THR A 75 -24.56 3.58 13.58
CA THR A 75 -23.19 3.03 13.60
C THR A 75 -22.37 3.34 12.34
N ALA A 76 -23.00 3.95 11.32
CA ALA A 76 -22.35 4.19 10.03
C ALA A 76 -21.02 4.98 10.12
N LEU A 77 -20.86 5.82 11.15
CA LEU A 77 -19.64 6.62 11.36
C LEU A 77 -18.48 5.76 11.89
N VAL A 78 -18.77 4.80 12.77
CA VAL A 78 -17.74 3.94 13.40
C VAL A 78 -17.41 2.72 12.56
N LEU A 79 -18.21 2.40 11.55
CA LEU A 79 -17.96 1.32 10.61
C LEU A 79 -17.19 1.81 9.37
N PRO A 80 -16.34 0.97 8.79
CA PRO A 80 -16.07 -0.42 9.14
C PRO A 80 -15.06 -0.54 10.30
N VAL A 81 -15.18 -1.57 11.09
CA VAL A 81 -14.14 -1.94 12.06
C VAL A 81 -12.90 -2.45 11.31
N ARG A 82 -11.72 -2.04 11.75
CA ARG A 82 -10.43 -2.52 11.23
C ARG A 82 -9.60 -3.11 12.36
N ALA A 83 -8.88 -4.18 12.04
CA ALA A 83 -7.87 -4.69 12.94
C ALA A 83 -6.77 -3.66 13.19
N PRO A 84 -6.14 -3.64 14.38
CA PRO A 84 -4.98 -2.80 14.63
C PRO A 84 -3.90 -3.06 13.57
N LYS A 85 -3.35 -1.98 13.01
CA LYS A 85 -2.27 -2.11 12.01
C LYS A 85 -1.04 -2.73 12.67
N LYS A 86 -0.51 -3.80 12.10
CA LYS A 86 0.80 -4.33 12.49
C LYS A 86 1.86 -3.26 12.25
N LYS A 87 2.85 -3.17 13.17
CA LYS A 87 4.02 -2.31 12.95
C LYS A 87 4.74 -2.76 11.68
N ARG A 88 5.16 -1.79 10.86
CA ARG A 88 5.97 -2.09 9.69
C ARG A 88 7.37 -2.50 10.12
N ARG A 89 7.97 -3.42 9.38
CA ARG A 89 9.40 -3.71 9.51
C ARG A 89 10.17 -2.54 8.90
N VAL A 90 11.09 -1.98 9.65
CA VAL A 90 11.99 -0.93 9.15
C VAL A 90 13.25 -1.59 8.63
N GLU A 91 13.62 -1.27 7.41
CA GLU A 91 14.85 -1.72 6.76
C GLU A 91 15.72 -0.51 6.42
N GLN A 92 16.97 -0.56 6.86
CA GLN A 92 17.99 0.41 6.46
C GLN A 92 18.61 -0.05 5.15
N ARG A 93 18.75 0.88 4.20
CA ARG A 93 19.37 0.61 2.89
C ARG A 93 20.31 1.73 2.49
N THR A 94 21.45 1.35 1.91
CA THR A 94 22.38 2.28 1.30
C THR A 94 22.23 2.17 -0.21
N VAL A 95 21.68 3.20 -0.84
CA VAL A 95 21.40 3.26 -2.29
C VAL A 95 22.52 3.99 -3.01
N LEU A 96 22.98 3.44 -4.13
CA LEU A 96 24.13 3.95 -4.87
C LEU A 96 23.71 4.42 -6.27
N VAL A 97 24.07 5.64 -6.59
CA VAL A 97 24.00 6.17 -7.96
C VAL A 97 25.38 6.03 -8.58
N LEU A 98 25.70 4.84 -9.11
CA LEU A 98 26.97 4.60 -9.78
C LEU A 98 26.95 5.22 -11.17
N ARG A 99 27.86 6.17 -11.44
CA ARG A 99 27.93 6.87 -12.71
C ARG A 99 29.31 6.72 -13.37
N GLN A 100 29.31 6.45 -14.67
CA GLN A 100 30.49 6.48 -15.51
C GLN A 100 30.18 7.26 -16.80
N GLY A 101 30.67 8.47 -16.89
CA GLY A 101 30.29 9.39 -17.96
C GLY A 101 28.78 9.70 -17.94
N GLU A 102 28.07 9.34 -19.00
CA GLU A 102 26.60 9.49 -19.09
C GLU A 102 25.83 8.24 -18.71
N ARG A 103 26.52 7.17 -18.34
CA ARG A 103 25.89 5.88 -17.97
C ARG A 103 25.66 5.82 -16.47
N VAL A 104 24.51 5.24 -16.08
CA VAL A 104 24.16 4.96 -14.69
C VAL A 104 24.05 3.45 -14.51
N GLY A 105 24.66 2.94 -13.44
CA GLY A 105 24.57 1.52 -13.07
C GLY A 105 23.18 1.19 -12.53
N LEU A 106 22.58 0.13 -13.09
CA LEU A 106 21.31 -0.45 -12.62
C LEU A 106 21.51 -1.93 -12.38
N CYS A 107 20.77 -2.49 -11.44
CA CYS A 107 20.69 -3.93 -11.25
C CYS A 107 19.22 -4.38 -11.31
N ARG A 108 19.01 -5.63 -11.69
CA ARG A 108 17.67 -6.22 -11.70
C ARG A 108 17.44 -6.94 -10.38
N ARG A 109 16.30 -6.67 -9.77
CA ARG A 109 15.89 -7.36 -8.55
C ARG A 109 15.64 -8.84 -8.82
N PRO A 110 15.77 -9.70 -7.78
CA PRO A 110 15.37 -11.10 -7.88
C PRO A 110 13.92 -11.25 -8.38
N ASP A 111 13.63 -12.39 -8.98
CA ASP A 111 12.29 -12.68 -9.52
C ASP A 111 11.25 -12.98 -8.42
N GLU A 112 11.67 -12.94 -7.15
CA GLU A 112 10.80 -13.13 -5.99
C GLU A 112 10.94 -11.97 -4.98
N GLY A 113 9.90 -11.75 -4.19
CA GLY A 113 9.89 -10.76 -3.12
C GLY A 113 9.35 -9.38 -3.54
N LEU A 114 9.70 -8.37 -2.75
CA LEU A 114 9.21 -7.00 -2.96
C LEU A 114 9.77 -6.41 -4.25
N LEU A 115 8.90 -5.90 -5.14
CA LEU A 115 9.26 -5.33 -6.44
C LEU A 115 10.07 -6.30 -7.32
N ALA A 116 9.71 -7.58 -7.31
CA ALA A 116 10.39 -8.63 -8.05
C ALA A 116 10.57 -8.29 -9.54
N GLY A 117 11.76 -8.60 -10.08
CA GLY A 117 12.12 -8.44 -11.48
C GLY A 117 12.26 -6.98 -11.98
N LEU A 118 12.00 -5.98 -11.16
CA LEU A 118 12.17 -4.57 -11.54
C LEU A 118 13.65 -4.16 -11.53
N TRP A 119 13.98 -3.17 -12.34
CA TRP A 119 15.28 -2.52 -12.32
C TRP A 119 15.36 -1.51 -11.19
N GLU A 120 16.46 -1.50 -10.47
CA GLU A 120 16.73 -0.56 -9.38
C GLU A 120 18.18 -0.06 -9.41
N LEU A 121 18.42 1.03 -8.68
CA LEU A 121 19.79 1.45 -8.36
C LEU A 121 20.43 0.41 -7.43
N PRO A 122 21.72 0.07 -7.60
CA PRO A 122 22.43 -0.81 -6.69
C PRO A 122 22.27 -0.36 -5.23
N ALA A 123 22.11 -1.31 -4.32
CA ALA A 123 21.94 -1.00 -2.92
C ALA A 123 22.54 -2.09 -2.02
N TYR A 124 23.11 -1.66 -0.90
CA TYR A 124 23.53 -2.53 0.19
C TYR A 124 22.53 -2.51 1.34
N GLU A 125 22.47 -3.58 2.10
CA GLU A 125 21.73 -3.60 3.35
C GLU A 125 22.45 -2.78 4.42
N GLY A 126 21.68 -2.11 5.26
CA GLY A 126 22.19 -1.25 6.33
C GLY A 126 22.38 0.20 5.89
N ALA A 127 22.68 1.04 6.88
CA ALA A 127 23.08 2.43 6.69
C ALA A 127 24.61 2.50 6.78
N LEU A 128 25.28 2.38 5.65
CA LEU A 128 26.75 2.38 5.55
C LEU A 128 27.31 3.81 5.57
N ALA A 129 28.48 3.98 6.18
CA ALA A 129 29.26 5.20 6.07
C ALA A 129 29.97 5.27 4.69
N PRO A 130 30.40 6.47 4.23
CA PRO A 130 31.05 6.62 2.91
C PRO A 130 32.29 5.74 2.73
N GLU A 131 33.09 5.56 3.79
CA GLU A 131 34.27 4.69 3.80
C GLU A 131 33.92 3.22 3.63
N ASP A 132 32.83 2.75 4.25
CA ASP A 132 32.35 1.37 4.11
C ASP A 132 31.81 1.12 2.71
N VAL A 133 31.10 2.11 2.13
CA VAL A 133 30.62 2.06 0.75
C VAL A 133 31.79 1.92 -0.21
N ARG A 134 32.84 2.76 -0.05
CA ARG A 134 34.05 2.70 -0.88
C ARG A 134 34.75 1.33 -0.78
N ALA A 135 34.90 0.82 0.44
CA ALA A 135 35.53 -0.47 0.69
C ALA A 135 34.73 -1.62 0.02
N ARG A 136 33.39 -1.56 0.13
CA ARG A 136 32.51 -2.58 -0.45
C ARG A 136 32.52 -2.57 -1.97
N LEU A 137 32.46 -1.37 -2.56
CA LEU A 137 32.56 -1.20 -4.02
C LEU A 137 33.90 -1.70 -4.55
N ALA A 138 34.99 -1.46 -3.84
CA ALA A 138 36.31 -1.98 -4.22
C ALA A 138 36.35 -3.52 -4.17
N GLN A 139 35.70 -4.15 -3.20
CA GLN A 139 35.55 -5.62 -3.14
C GLN A 139 34.71 -6.15 -4.30
N ASP A 140 33.71 -5.40 -4.74
CA ASP A 140 32.87 -5.73 -5.91
C ASP A 140 33.56 -5.42 -7.26
N GLY A 141 34.82 -4.95 -7.24
CA GLY A 141 35.63 -4.68 -8.42
C GLY A 141 35.45 -3.29 -9.03
N PHE A 142 34.85 -2.35 -8.31
CA PHE A 142 34.68 -0.98 -8.79
C PHE A 142 35.78 -0.06 -8.24
N GLU A 143 36.41 0.69 -9.15
CA GLU A 143 37.28 1.81 -8.77
C GLU A 143 36.45 3.09 -8.61
N VAL A 144 36.35 3.57 -7.37
CA VAL A 144 35.53 4.74 -7.02
C VAL A 144 36.43 5.95 -6.80
N ARG A 145 36.24 6.98 -7.61
CA ARG A 145 36.99 8.24 -7.52
C ARG A 145 36.48 9.11 -6.38
N GLU A 146 35.18 9.26 -6.28
CA GLU A 146 34.52 10.14 -5.34
C GLU A 146 33.26 9.49 -4.78
N VAL A 147 32.91 9.82 -3.53
CA VAL A 147 31.66 9.38 -2.89
C VAL A 147 31.01 10.61 -2.28
N LEU A 148 29.90 11.04 -2.84
CA LEU A 148 29.12 12.19 -2.39
C LEU A 148 27.85 11.72 -1.71
N SER A 149 27.58 12.25 -0.53
CA SER A 149 26.35 11.93 0.20
C SER A 149 25.14 12.62 -0.42
N LEU A 150 24.08 11.88 -0.60
CA LEU A 150 22.77 12.38 -1.00
C LEU A 150 21.88 12.60 0.22
N ARG A 151 20.79 13.34 0.04
CA ARG A 151 19.80 13.51 1.11
C ARG A 151 19.17 12.16 1.47
N PRO A 152 19.04 11.84 2.77
CA PRO A 152 18.32 10.65 3.20
C PRO A 152 16.90 10.64 2.65
N ALA A 153 16.41 9.47 2.31
CA ALA A 153 15.07 9.27 1.79
C ALA A 153 14.35 8.17 2.56
N LYS A 154 13.03 8.23 2.54
CA LYS A 154 12.19 7.21 3.15
C LYS A 154 11.10 6.79 2.17
N HIS A 155 10.87 5.48 2.06
CA HIS A 155 9.74 4.94 1.31
C HIS A 155 8.93 3.98 2.16
N ILE A 156 7.60 4.09 2.09
CA ILE A 156 6.67 3.33 2.92
C ILE A 156 5.83 2.42 2.04
N PHE A 157 6.05 1.12 2.19
CA PHE A 157 5.19 0.07 1.64
C PHE A 157 4.10 -0.34 2.65
N SER A 158 3.23 -1.25 2.27
CA SER A 158 2.16 -1.74 3.15
C SER A 158 2.69 -2.40 4.44
N HIS A 159 3.79 -3.15 4.37
CA HIS A 159 4.34 -3.95 5.47
C HIS A 159 5.81 -3.67 5.79
N ILE A 160 6.51 -2.89 4.97
CA ILE A 160 7.92 -2.52 5.11
C ILE A 160 8.07 -1.01 4.99
N GLU A 161 9.04 -0.46 5.67
CA GLU A 161 9.46 0.93 5.56
C GLU A 161 10.96 0.96 5.31
N TRP A 162 11.38 1.50 4.17
CA TRP A 162 12.80 1.69 3.86
C TRP A 162 13.28 3.06 4.30
N HIS A 163 14.33 3.05 5.10
CA HIS A 163 15.12 4.24 5.42
C HIS A 163 16.40 4.17 4.58
N MET A 164 16.58 5.11 3.69
CA MET A 164 17.63 5.06 2.68
C MET A 164 18.66 6.16 2.92
N THR A 165 19.93 5.75 3.03
CA THR A 165 21.08 6.62 2.85
C THR A 165 21.51 6.50 1.39
N GLY A 166 21.76 7.62 0.72
CA GLY A 166 22.14 7.62 -0.68
C GLY A 166 23.56 8.15 -0.90
N TYR A 167 24.25 7.58 -1.87
CA TYR A 167 25.55 8.07 -2.33
C TYR A 167 25.60 8.11 -3.86
N TYR A 168 26.34 9.14 -4.33
CA TYR A 168 26.63 9.36 -5.74
C TYR A 168 28.14 9.27 -5.94
#